data_921c58fc15a5de158974a91fa26cd354
#
_entry.id   921c58fc15a5de158974a91fa26cd354
#
_cell.length_a   1.000
_cell.length_b   1.000
_cell.length_c   1.000
_cell.angle_alpha   90.00
_cell.angle_beta   90.00
_cell.angle_gamma   90.00
#
_symmetry.space_group_name_H-M   'P 1'
#
loop_
_entity.id
_entity.type
_entity.pdbx_description
1 polymer ?
#
loop_
_entity_poly.entity_id
_entity_poly.type
_entity_poly.pdbx_seq_one_letter_code
_entity_poly.pdbx_strand_id
1 'polypeptide(L)'
;MKRTIAKASGLVIACSSPLVMGFTFDTENIRGSFDSTIGWGMGVRTQSQGCDLVNAGAAGGGAPAGCLDANLSGIGDQGNLNYDKGDLFTHYIKGIHELLLKFPEDYTFMARGSWKRDFAATHTTGTLGAETQFWQATGSDIGSDGLTSDARDDLKFKARLLDLWVSKTFDVADKRVRARLGNQVINWGESLYAVGGINATNAYDFQALASPGVQLKEAVLPAPIISVAAGLGYGVNVEAYYQFGWNKSEQPPVGSYWSTFNVIGEGMEEYGYDDKDARDSGQWGLSVRWQPEASDVSYGFYVLRYHDKLPQLSYNQSTFAPKWVYPEDRMLYGISANMPIGDWAVGTELSYRPKEAVPLNPLPGFLGAGPCSGRGGECWKETKKFQWHLTGFYSLNRANSPDFLNFTGASAGTLLAELVLVKYPGLHDSYDGELISAGANSWVEDASQLPPRAHGDASSSGIHFDLSLAYDNTLIPGWTVTPGIYYQQSLGNGRTPSNYATYTRDASAMDLYVNFARNPGNWQVRLNYAKFNDGDTSYDQLLRDRDYVGLAISRSM
;
A
#
# COMPACT_ATOMS: atom_id res chain seq x y z
N MET A 1 43.58 6.49 -20.20
CA MET A 1 42.87 5.39 -19.51
C MET A 1 41.47 5.92 -19.17
N LYS A 2 40.50 5.62 -20.03
CA LYS A 2 39.11 6.05 -19.83
C LYS A 2 38.39 4.97 -18.96
N ARG A 3 38.04 5.31 -17.72
CA ARG A 3 37.17 4.48 -16.91
C ARG A 3 35.72 4.76 -17.31
N THR A 4 35.09 3.80 -17.94
CA THR A 4 33.67 3.79 -18.23
C THR A 4 32.96 3.44 -16.94
N ILE A 5 32.38 4.43 -16.26
CA ILE A 5 31.47 4.24 -15.13
C ILE A 5 30.09 3.98 -15.73
N ALA A 6 29.59 2.77 -15.61
CA ALA A 6 28.20 2.44 -15.91
C ALA A 6 27.31 3.14 -14.86
N LYS A 7 26.61 4.19 -15.30
CA LYS A 7 25.62 4.89 -14.48
C LYS A 7 24.34 4.07 -14.42
N ALA A 8 24.05 3.47 -13.29
CA ALA A 8 22.77 2.84 -12.98
C ALA A 8 21.80 3.94 -12.50
N SER A 9 20.93 4.38 -13.41
CA SER A 9 19.79 5.25 -13.06
C SER A 9 18.61 4.36 -12.71
N GLY A 10 18.35 4.20 -11.44
CA GLY A 10 17.20 3.50 -10.89
C GLY A 10 17.40 3.40 -9.38
N LEU A 11 16.67 4.17 -8.61
CA LEU A 11 16.58 3.98 -7.17
C LEU A 11 15.91 2.61 -6.95
N VAL A 12 16.71 1.58 -6.89
CA VAL A 12 16.31 0.26 -6.41
C VAL A 12 16.24 0.42 -4.91
N ILE A 13 15.07 0.27 -4.32
CA ILE A 13 14.94 -0.06 -2.89
C ILE A 13 15.89 -1.24 -2.69
N ALA A 14 17.02 -0.98 -2.10
CA ALA A 14 17.99 -2.01 -1.75
C ALA A 14 17.49 -2.76 -0.51
N CYS A 15 16.37 -3.47 -0.64
CA CYS A 15 16.32 -4.76 0.00
C CYS A 15 17.50 -5.51 -0.64
N SER A 16 18.54 -5.80 0.13
CA SER A 16 19.67 -6.64 -0.30
C SER A 16 19.11 -7.93 -0.87
N SER A 17 18.76 -7.90 -2.16
CA SER A 17 18.34 -9.09 -2.87
C SER A 17 19.58 -9.96 -2.95
N PRO A 18 19.63 -11.12 -2.27
CA PRO A 18 20.69 -12.07 -2.51
C PRO A 18 20.69 -12.37 -4.00
N LEU A 19 21.85 -12.60 -4.58
CA LEU A 19 21.97 -13.15 -5.92
C LEU A 19 21.14 -14.44 -5.96
N VAL A 20 19.94 -14.34 -6.49
CA VAL A 20 19.03 -15.47 -6.65
C VAL A 20 19.68 -16.37 -7.68
N MET A 21 20.10 -17.58 -7.26
CA MET A 21 20.52 -18.60 -8.21
C MET A 21 19.27 -19.33 -8.69
N GLY A 22 18.47 -18.65 -9.49
CA GLY A 22 17.41 -19.27 -10.25
C GLY A 22 17.98 -20.21 -11.32
N PHE A 23 17.14 -21.09 -11.85
CA PHE A 23 17.56 -21.93 -12.97
C PHE A 23 17.78 -21.02 -14.20
N THR A 24 19.05 -20.83 -14.58
CA THR A 24 19.40 -20.10 -15.79
C THR A 24 19.70 -21.09 -16.91
N PHE A 25 19.27 -20.76 -18.11
CA PHE A 25 19.56 -21.53 -19.32
C PHE A 25 19.98 -20.59 -20.45
N ASP A 26 20.93 -21.06 -21.23
CA ASP A 26 21.48 -20.34 -22.38
C ASP A 26 21.57 -21.32 -23.55
N THR A 27 20.78 -21.09 -24.58
CA THR A 27 20.78 -21.81 -25.83
C THR A 27 21.13 -20.87 -26.98
N GLU A 28 21.36 -21.35 -28.18
CA GLU A 28 21.66 -20.51 -29.34
C GLU A 28 20.63 -19.38 -29.55
N ASN A 29 19.36 -19.62 -29.24
CA ASN A 29 18.27 -18.69 -29.54
C ASN A 29 17.54 -18.12 -28.31
N ILE A 30 17.76 -18.67 -27.10
CA ILE A 30 17.00 -18.28 -25.92
C ILE A 30 17.93 -18.25 -24.72
N ARG A 31 17.98 -17.10 -24.05
CA ARG A 31 18.56 -16.97 -22.70
C ARG A 31 17.47 -16.70 -21.71
N GLY A 32 17.49 -17.36 -20.57
CA GLY A 32 16.45 -17.16 -19.59
C GLY A 32 16.83 -17.49 -18.18
N SER A 33 15.99 -17.02 -17.25
CA SER A 33 16.01 -17.45 -15.86
C SER A 33 14.59 -17.84 -15.44
N PHE A 34 14.51 -18.85 -14.62
CA PHE A 34 13.32 -19.20 -13.87
C PHE A 34 13.65 -19.17 -12.38
N ASP A 35 13.06 -18.22 -11.69
CA ASP A 35 13.28 -17.97 -10.28
C ASP A 35 12.02 -18.34 -9.50
N SER A 36 12.18 -19.16 -8.45
CA SER A 36 11.10 -19.52 -7.55
C SER A 36 11.44 -19.14 -6.12
N THR A 37 10.57 -18.44 -5.43
CA THR A 37 10.67 -18.21 -3.99
C THR A 37 9.51 -18.90 -3.30
N ILE A 38 9.81 -19.85 -2.42
CA ILE A 38 8.82 -20.47 -1.55
C ILE A 38 8.99 -19.88 -0.16
N GLY A 39 7.89 -19.48 0.44
CA GLY A 39 7.85 -18.86 1.76
C GLY A 39 6.83 -19.54 2.68
N TRP A 40 7.14 -19.49 3.95
CA TRP A 40 6.26 -19.84 5.06
C TRP A 40 6.25 -18.68 6.05
N GLY A 41 5.13 -18.40 6.69
CA GLY A 41 5.07 -17.34 7.69
C GLY A 41 3.88 -17.47 8.61
N MET A 42 3.97 -16.75 9.74
CA MET A 42 2.91 -16.67 10.74
C MET A 42 2.89 -15.28 11.40
N GLY A 43 1.72 -14.88 11.87
CA GLY A 43 1.52 -13.67 12.68
C GLY A 43 0.62 -13.96 13.86
N VAL A 44 1.02 -13.48 15.05
CA VAL A 44 0.30 -13.66 16.31
C VAL A 44 -0.06 -12.29 16.87
N ARG A 45 -1.34 -12.09 17.19
CA ARG A 45 -1.81 -10.87 17.87
C ARG A 45 -1.24 -10.81 19.29
N THR A 46 -0.69 -9.67 19.71
CA THR A 46 -0.07 -9.52 21.04
C THR A 46 -0.86 -8.62 21.98
N GLN A 47 -1.86 -7.91 21.49
CA GLN A 47 -2.68 -6.99 22.25
C GLN A 47 -4.15 -7.41 22.25
N SER A 48 -4.86 -7.17 23.37
CA SER A 48 -6.32 -7.38 23.45
C SER A 48 -7.05 -6.29 22.69
N GLN A 49 -8.30 -6.57 22.28
CA GLN A 49 -9.17 -5.61 21.62
C GLN A 49 -9.41 -4.37 22.49
N GLY A 50 -9.36 -3.20 21.86
CA GLY A 50 -9.77 -1.94 22.46
C GLY A 50 -11.29 -1.81 22.45
N CYS A 51 -11.90 -1.57 23.62
CA CYS A 51 -13.37 -1.46 23.74
C CYS A 51 -13.96 -0.35 22.88
N ASP A 52 -13.20 0.68 22.58
CA ASP A 52 -13.62 1.83 21.78
C ASP A 52 -13.46 1.63 20.25
N LEU A 53 -12.88 0.48 19.84
CA LEU A 53 -12.76 0.07 18.44
C LEU A 53 -13.75 -1.02 18.04
N VAL A 54 -14.43 -1.66 19.02
CA VAL A 54 -15.37 -2.74 18.75
C VAL A 54 -16.80 -2.27 18.89
N ASN A 55 -17.64 -2.57 17.92
CA ASN A 55 -19.08 -2.33 17.98
C ASN A 55 -19.76 -3.45 18.78
N ALA A 56 -19.83 -3.30 20.11
CA ALA A 56 -20.38 -4.31 20.99
C ALA A 56 -21.91 -4.37 20.98
N GLY A 57 -22.60 -3.43 20.39
CA GLY A 57 -24.07 -3.35 20.36
C GLY A 57 -24.75 -3.28 21.74
N ALA A 58 -25.85 -2.57 21.83
CA ALA A 58 -26.59 -2.36 23.07
C ALA A 58 -27.27 -3.63 23.65
N ALA A 59 -27.14 -4.78 23.04
CA ALA A 59 -27.91 -5.98 23.38
C ALA A 59 -27.08 -7.16 23.92
N GLY A 60 -25.87 -6.94 24.37
CA GLY A 60 -25.11 -7.95 25.13
C GLY A 60 -24.60 -9.16 24.35
N GLY A 61 -24.50 -9.07 23.05
CA GLY A 61 -23.92 -10.12 22.21
C GLY A 61 -22.63 -9.64 21.54
N GLY A 62 -21.50 -10.31 21.77
CA GLY A 62 -20.29 -10.15 20.99
C GLY A 62 -19.27 -9.13 21.50
N ALA A 63 -19.47 -8.45 22.63
CA ALA A 63 -18.41 -7.65 23.23
C ALA A 63 -17.32 -8.53 23.85
N PRO A 64 -16.03 -8.21 23.67
CA PRO A 64 -14.97 -8.80 24.49
C PRO A 64 -15.26 -8.63 25.97
N ALA A 65 -14.84 -9.60 26.80
CA ALA A 65 -15.08 -9.56 28.24
C ALA A 65 -14.55 -8.24 28.83
N GLY A 66 -15.44 -7.42 29.42
CA GLY A 66 -15.12 -6.13 29.98
C GLY A 66 -15.47 -4.91 29.13
N CYS A 67 -15.90 -5.08 27.88
CA CYS A 67 -16.35 -3.98 27.01
C CYS A 67 -17.86 -3.79 27.06
N LEU A 68 -18.38 -3.39 28.20
CA LEU A 68 -19.85 -3.23 28.42
C LEU A 68 -20.41 -1.93 27.83
N ASP A 69 -19.56 -0.91 27.64
CA ASP A 69 -19.94 0.43 27.18
C ASP A 69 -19.25 0.81 25.87
N ALA A 70 -19.02 -0.16 24.97
CA ALA A 70 -18.34 0.10 23.72
C ALA A 70 -19.05 1.23 22.96
N ASN A 71 -18.37 2.34 22.89
CA ASN A 71 -18.78 3.46 22.08
C ASN A 71 -18.70 3.04 20.62
N LEU A 72 -19.78 3.15 20.00
CA LEU A 72 -20.12 2.74 18.66
C LEU A 72 -19.25 3.46 17.63
N SER A 73 -18.28 2.79 17.07
CA SER A 73 -18.04 3.06 15.67
C SER A 73 -19.27 2.53 14.92
N GLY A 74 -20.03 3.40 14.27
CA GLY A 74 -21.33 3.03 13.69
C GLY A 74 -21.26 2.10 12.50
N ILE A 75 -20.08 1.54 12.16
CA ILE A 75 -19.83 0.75 10.98
C ILE A 75 -19.12 -0.58 11.33
N GLY A 76 -19.17 -1.03 12.54
CA GLY A 76 -18.65 -2.33 12.98
C GLY A 76 -17.20 -2.64 12.57
N ASP A 77 -16.51 -3.38 13.39
CA ASP A 77 -15.18 -3.93 13.10
C ASP A 77 -15.17 -5.42 13.47
N GLN A 78 -15.76 -6.25 12.62
CA GLN A 78 -15.80 -7.69 12.83
C GLN A 78 -14.40 -8.30 12.83
N GLY A 79 -13.47 -7.73 12.04
CA GLY A 79 -12.08 -8.18 11.99
C GLY A 79 -11.36 -8.04 13.33
N ASN A 80 -11.72 -7.06 14.15
CA ASN A 80 -11.17 -6.92 15.49
C ASN A 80 -11.69 -7.99 16.46
N LEU A 81 -12.95 -8.37 16.32
CA LEU A 81 -13.59 -9.38 17.16
C LEU A 81 -13.16 -10.81 16.82
N ASN A 82 -12.73 -11.05 15.60
CA ASN A 82 -12.42 -12.38 15.10
C ASN A 82 -11.10 -12.99 15.64
N TYR A 83 -10.23 -12.19 16.25
CA TYR A 83 -8.93 -12.67 16.72
C TYR A 83 -8.62 -12.11 18.11
N ASP A 84 -8.46 -12.99 19.09
CA ASP A 84 -8.09 -12.61 20.45
C ASP A 84 -6.56 -12.45 20.59
N LYS A 85 -6.15 -11.85 21.71
CA LYS A 85 -4.73 -11.80 22.08
C LYS A 85 -4.17 -13.22 22.20
N GLY A 86 -3.11 -13.49 21.45
CA GLY A 86 -2.44 -14.78 21.37
C GLY A 86 -2.85 -15.63 20.16
N ASP A 87 -3.90 -15.21 19.43
CA ASP A 87 -4.34 -15.93 18.24
C ASP A 87 -3.41 -15.72 17.05
N LEU A 88 -3.32 -16.76 16.23
CA LEU A 88 -2.72 -16.71 14.92
C LEU A 88 -3.73 -16.07 13.94
N PHE A 89 -3.48 -14.85 13.52
CA PHE A 89 -4.30 -14.21 12.48
C PHE A 89 -3.87 -14.57 11.06
N THR A 90 -2.69 -15.14 10.89
CA THR A 90 -2.18 -15.71 9.63
C THR A 90 -1.16 -16.80 9.91
N HIS A 91 -1.23 -17.88 9.14
CA HIS A 91 -0.26 -18.96 9.10
C HIS A 91 -0.26 -19.53 7.69
N TYR A 92 0.71 -19.17 6.90
CA TYR A 92 0.65 -19.40 5.47
C TYR A 92 1.87 -20.11 4.89
N ILE A 93 1.64 -20.72 3.73
CA ILE A 93 2.66 -21.05 2.75
C ILE A 93 2.37 -20.27 1.47
N LYS A 94 3.41 -19.75 0.82
CA LYS A 94 3.29 -19.00 -0.43
C LYS A 94 4.39 -19.33 -1.42
N GLY A 95 4.12 -19.05 -2.69
CA GLY A 95 5.10 -19.14 -3.76
C GLY A 95 5.03 -17.94 -4.68
N ILE A 96 6.21 -17.50 -5.18
CA ILE A 96 6.37 -16.52 -6.24
C ILE A 96 7.23 -17.17 -7.30
N HIS A 97 6.79 -17.13 -8.54
CA HIS A 97 7.48 -17.72 -9.68
C HIS A 97 7.67 -16.67 -10.76
N GLU A 98 8.90 -16.51 -11.24
CA GLU A 98 9.28 -15.52 -12.23
C GLU A 98 10.02 -16.20 -13.39
N LEU A 99 9.56 -16.00 -14.60
CA LEU A 99 10.18 -16.47 -15.83
C LEU A 99 10.58 -15.27 -16.68
N LEU A 100 11.86 -15.10 -16.91
CA LEU A 100 12.41 -14.09 -17.83
C LEU A 100 13.07 -14.78 -19.01
N LEU A 101 12.62 -14.48 -20.23
CA LEU A 101 13.18 -15.00 -21.48
C LEU A 101 13.68 -13.85 -22.35
N LYS A 102 14.88 -13.99 -22.88
CA LYS A 102 15.47 -13.10 -23.88
C LYS A 102 15.68 -13.88 -25.17
N PHE A 103 15.15 -13.33 -26.25
CA PHE A 103 15.22 -13.91 -27.60
C PHE A 103 16.11 -13.06 -28.51
N PRO A 104 16.52 -13.58 -29.67
CA PRO A 104 17.14 -12.78 -30.73
C PRO A 104 16.31 -11.55 -31.10
N GLU A 105 16.93 -10.59 -31.77
CA GLU A 105 16.32 -9.33 -32.19
C GLU A 105 15.74 -8.48 -31.03
N ASP A 106 16.38 -8.55 -29.86
CA ASP A 106 16.04 -7.74 -28.66
C ASP A 106 14.60 -7.94 -28.13
N TYR A 107 14.00 -9.12 -28.33
CA TYR A 107 12.76 -9.48 -27.65
C TYR A 107 13.02 -9.95 -26.22
N THR A 108 12.16 -9.54 -25.31
CA THR A 108 12.15 -10.01 -23.93
C THR A 108 10.73 -10.35 -23.52
N PHE A 109 10.56 -11.51 -22.88
CA PHE A 109 9.30 -11.95 -22.29
C PHE A 109 9.47 -12.09 -20.77
N MET A 110 8.46 -11.70 -20.01
CA MET A 110 8.37 -11.85 -18.55
C MET A 110 7.01 -12.41 -18.17
N ALA A 111 7.03 -13.41 -17.30
CA ALA A 111 5.85 -13.88 -16.60
C ALA A 111 6.15 -14.00 -15.11
N ARG A 112 5.27 -13.46 -14.24
CA ARG A 112 5.34 -13.57 -12.79
C ARG A 112 3.97 -13.94 -12.25
N GLY A 113 3.95 -14.93 -11.36
CA GLY A 113 2.75 -15.33 -10.65
C GLY A 113 3.05 -15.57 -9.18
N SER A 114 2.05 -15.41 -8.35
CA SER A 114 2.11 -15.70 -6.92
C SER A 114 0.92 -16.54 -6.49
N TRP A 115 1.10 -17.28 -5.41
CA TRP A 115 0.01 -17.96 -4.71
C TRP A 115 0.29 -17.97 -3.21
N LYS A 116 -0.78 -17.92 -2.41
CA LYS A 116 -0.76 -18.00 -0.95
C LYS A 116 -1.87 -18.93 -0.48
N ARG A 117 -1.55 -19.85 0.42
CA ARG A 117 -2.52 -20.64 1.16
C ARG A 117 -2.37 -20.30 2.64
N ASP A 118 -3.42 -19.76 3.24
CA ASP A 118 -3.45 -19.46 4.67
C ASP A 118 -4.23 -20.54 5.42
N PHE A 119 -3.72 -20.97 6.56
CA PHE A 119 -4.28 -22.02 7.40
C PHE A 119 -4.91 -21.49 8.69
N ALA A 120 -4.66 -20.22 9.04
CA ALA A 120 -5.13 -19.63 10.29
C ALA A 120 -6.11 -18.46 10.06
N ALA A 121 -6.02 -17.73 8.96
CA ALA A 121 -6.81 -16.52 8.75
C ALA A 121 -8.34 -16.74 8.79
N THR A 122 -8.80 -17.96 8.63
CA THR A 122 -10.22 -18.35 8.74
C THR A 122 -10.57 -19.07 10.05
N HIS A 123 -9.63 -19.16 11.00
CA HIS A 123 -9.88 -19.70 12.34
C HIS A 123 -10.06 -18.53 13.31
N THR A 124 -11.31 -18.13 13.50
CA THR A 124 -11.70 -16.98 14.32
C THR A 124 -12.23 -17.41 15.68
N THR A 125 -12.43 -16.46 16.59
CA THR A 125 -13.02 -16.71 17.91
C THR A 125 -14.51 -17.09 17.85
N GLY A 126 -15.22 -16.76 16.74
CA GLY A 126 -16.66 -16.87 16.62
C GLY A 126 -17.44 -15.80 17.40
N THR A 127 -16.78 -14.76 17.87
CA THR A 127 -17.41 -13.61 18.53
C THR A 127 -18.00 -12.68 17.47
N LEU A 128 -19.33 -12.53 17.43
CA LEU A 128 -20.00 -11.70 16.44
C LEU A 128 -20.39 -10.34 17.03
N GLY A 129 -20.04 -9.26 16.31
CA GLY A 129 -20.51 -7.92 16.60
C GLY A 129 -22.01 -7.75 16.31
N ALA A 130 -22.64 -6.73 16.91
CA ALA A 130 -24.09 -6.50 16.76
C ALA A 130 -24.52 -6.27 15.31
N GLU A 131 -23.71 -5.56 14.52
CA GLU A 131 -23.98 -5.35 13.09
C GLU A 131 -23.92 -6.67 12.33
N THR A 132 -22.90 -7.50 12.58
CA THR A 132 -22.76 -8.82 11.96
C THR A 132 -23.92 -9.74 12.31
N GLN A 133 -24.35 -9.76 13.58
CA GLN A 133 -25.53 -10.51 14.03
C GLN A 133 -26.82 -10.03 13.34
N PHE A 134 -26.99 -8.72 13.17
CA PHE A 134 -28.13 -8.15 12.46
C PHE A 134 -28.17 -8.64 11.02
N TRP A 135 -27.09 -8.51 10.28
CA TRP A 135 -27.03 -8.94 8.88
C TRP A 135 -27.21 -10.46 8.73
N GLN A 136 -26.56 -11.25 9.61
CA GLN A 136 -26.76 -12.69 9.65
C GLN A 136 -28.24 -13.06 9.89
N ALA A 137 -28.91 -12.38 10.83
CA ALA A 137 -30.33 -12.61 11.12
C ALA A 137 -31.27 -12.20 9.98
N THR A 138 -30.84 -11.30 9.10
CA THR A 138 -31.60 -10.89 7.90
C THR A 138 -31.38 -11.82 6.70
N GLY A 139 -30.51 -12.82 6.82
CA GLY A 139 -30.28 -13.85 5.81
C GLY A 139 -29.04 -13.66 4.97
N SER A 140 -28.14 -12.76 5.36
CA SER A 140 -26.82 -12.61 4.72
C SER A 140 -25.95 -13.85 4.94
N ASP A 141 -25.09 -14.16 3.95
CA ASP A 141 -24.17 -15.31 4.00
C ASP A 141 -22.93 -15.02 4.86
N ILE A 142 -23.18 -14.81 6.14
CA ILE A 142 -22.14 -14.62 7.15
C ILE A 142 -22.11 -15.84 8.07
N GLY A 143 -20.96 -16.50 8.16
CA GLY A 143 -20.77 -17.67 9.00
C GLY A 143 -20.78 -17.38 10.50
N SER A 144 -20.91 -18.42 11.33
CA SER A 144 -20.75 -18.31 12.79
C SER A 144 -19.33 -17.92 13.21
N ASP A 145 -18.40 -17.91 12.30
CA ASP A 145 -17.01 -17.44 12.44
C ASP A 145 -16.85 -15.94 12.12
N GLY A 146 -17.95 -15.22 11.82
CA GLY A 146 -17.91 -13.79 11.50
C GLY A 146 -17.28 -13.46 10.13
N LEU A 147 -17.13 -14.44 9.26
CA LEU A 147 -16.64 -14.25 7.88
C LEU A 147 -17.77 -14.53 6.89
N THR A 148 -17.83 -13.74 5.83
CA THR A 148 -18.64 -14.06 4.64
C THR A 148 -17.99 -15.19 3.85
N SER A 149 -18.72 -15.86 2.95
CA SER A 149 -18.14 -16.92 2.10
C SER A 149 -17.02 -16.39 1.23
N ASP A 150 -17.20 -15.23 0.61
CA ASP A 150 -16.24 -14.62 -0.31
C ASP A 150 -14.97 -14.17 0.43
N ALA A 151 -15.11 -13.51 1.59
CA ALA A 151 -13.96 -13.17 2.44
C ALA A 151 -13.19 -14.40 2.91
N ARG A 152 -13.90 -15.49 3.26
CA ARG A 152 -13.27 -16.76 3.68
C ARG A 152 -12.47 -17.39 2.55
N ASP A 153 -13.01 -17.41 1.34
CA ASP A 153 -12.35 -18.01 0.19
C ASP A 153 -11.11 -17.22 -0.22
N ASP A 154 -11.19 -15.88 -0.25
CA ASP A 154 -10.03 -14.99 -0.51
C ASP A 154 -8.93 -15.16 0.55
N LEU A 155 -9.27 -15.21 1.83
CA LEU A 155 -8.32 -15.41 2.92
C LEU A 155 -7.67 -16.79 2.87
N LYS A 156 -8.44 -17.82 2.49
CA LYS A 156 -8.00 -19.21 2.51
C LYS A 156 -7.00 -19.53 1.41
N PHE A 157 -7.24 -19.05 0.20
CA PHE A 157 -6.36 -19.29 -0.95
C PHE A 157 -6.48 -18.20 -1.99
N LYS A 158 -5.36 -17.58 -2.30
CA LYS A 158 -5.27 -16.57 -3.34
C LYS A 158 -4.15 -16.92 -4.33
N ALA A 159 -4.47 -16.99 -5.61
CA ALA A 159 -3.51 -17.14 -6.70
C ALA A 159 -3.65 -15.96 -7.67
N ARG A 160 -2.53 -15.42 -8.14
CA ARG A 160 -2.53 -14.20 -8.93
C ARG A 160 -1.48 -14.26 -10.03
N LEU A 161 -1.89 -13.90 -11.24
CA LEU A 161 -0.97 -13.54 -12.31
C LEU A 161 -0.59 -12.06 -12.11
N LEU A 162 0.68 -11.81 -11.83
CA LEU A 162 1.22 -10.47 -11.66
C LEU A 162 1.69 -9.93 -13.01
N ASP A 163 2.98 -9.99 -13.31
CA ASP A 163 3.49 -9.54 -14.60
C ASP A 163 3.27 -10.59 -15.69
N LEU A 164 2.85 -10.14 -16.87
CA LEU A 164 2.83 -10.92 -18.10
C LEU A 164 2.99 -9.98 -19.28
N TRP A 165 4.21 -9.81 -19.75
CA TRP A 165 4.48 -8.89 -20.82
C TRP A 165 5.57 -9.36 -21.78
N VAL A 166 5.51 -8.81 -23.00
CA VAL A 166 6.56 -8.90 -24.01
C VAL A 166 7.08 -7.51 -24.33
N SER A 167 8.38 -7.37 -24.53
CA SER A 167 8.98 -6.13 -25.03
C SER A 167 9.90 -6.40 -26.19
N LYS A 168 10.04 -5.39 -27.06
CA LYS A 168 11.01 -5.35 -28.14
C LYS A 168 11.71 -4.00 -28.15
N THR A 169 13.02 -4.01 -28.40
CA THR A 169 13.79 -2.79 -28.63
C THR A 169 14.04 -2.65 -30.12
N PHE A 170 13.77 -1.46 -30.65
CA PHE A 170 13.97 -1.09 -32.04
C PHE A 170 15.03 -0.01 -32.14
N ASP A 171 15.80 -0.01 -33.22
CA ASP A 171 16.66 1.10 -33.60
C ASP A 171 15.90 1.99 -34.59
N VAL A 172 15.56 3.21 -34.16
CA VAL A 172 14.85 4.20 -34.99
C VAL A 172 15.65 5.48 -35.04
N ALA A 173 16.13 5.87 -36.21
CA ALA A 173 16.92 7.08 -36.39
C ALA A 173 18.08 7.21 -35.37
N ASP A 174 18.89 6.17 -35.23
CA ASP A 174 20.02 6.04 -34.28
C ASP A 174 19.64 6.14 -32.80
N LYS A 175 18.35 6.00 -32.46
CA LYS A 175 17.82 5.95 -31.07
C LYS A 175 17.26 4.57 -30.78
N ARG A 176 17.55 4.08 -29.57
CA ARG A 176 16.93 2.85 -29.08
C ARG A 176 15.56 3.16 -28.51
N VAL A 177 14.52 2.56 -29.09
CA VAL A 177 13.13 2.68 -28.67
C VAL A 177 12.65 1.32 -28.18
N ARG A 178 12.23 1.24 -26.94
CA ARG A 178 11.66 0.01 -26.35
C ARG A 178 10.15 0.13 -26.26
N ALA A 179 9.43 -0.77 -26.89
CA ALA A 179 8.00 -0.98 -26.68
C ALA A 179 7.78 -2.19 -25.78
N ARG A 180 6.79 -2.12 -24.88
CA ARG A 180 6.37 -3.21 -24.00
C ARG A 180 4.86 -3.29 -24.00
N LEU A 181 4.31 -4.51 -24.07
CA LEU A 181 2.87 -4.81 -24.07
C LEU A 181 2.55 -5.92 -23.09
N GLY A 182 1.53 -5.73 -22.28
CA GLY A 182 0.99 -6.74 -21.36
C GLY A 182 0.78 -6.21 -19.95
N ASN A 183 0.57 -7.11 -19.01
CA ASN A 183 0.39 -6.80 -17.59
C ASN A 183 1.73 -6.34 -17.01
N GLN A 184 1.78 -5.10 -16.56
CA GLN A 184 2.98 -4.46 -16.04
C GLN A 184 2.65 -3.32 -15.08
N VAL A 185 3.61 -2.96 -14.24
CA VAL A 185 3.58 -1.79 -13.37
C VAL A 185 4.36 -0.66 -14.01
N ILE A 186 3.83 0.55 -13.94
CA ILE A 186 4.57 1.80 -14.26
C ILE A 186 5.04 2.41 -12.94
N ASN A 187 6.34 2.53 -12.78
CA ASN A 187 6.93 3.10 -11.57
C ASN A 187 7.67 4.40 -11.91
N TRP A 188 7.02 5.53 -11.67
CA TRP A 188 7.54 6.87 -11.84
C TRP A 188 7.56 7.59 -10.48
N GLY A 189 8.32 8.68 -10.37
CA GLY A 189 8.42 9.45 -9.12
C GLY A 189 9.54 8.98 -8.19
N GLU A 190 9.59 9.57 -7.01
CA GLU A 190 10.67 9.42 -6.02
C GLU A 190 10.15 8.99 -4.63
N SER A 191 8.84 8.72 -4.46
CA SER A 191 8.27 8.26 -3.18
C SER A 191 8.77 6.86 -2.80
N LEU A 192 8.99 6.62 -1.50
CA LEU A 192 9.49 5.35 -0.97
C LEU A 192 8.41 4.53 -0.26
N TYR A 193 7.68 5.15 0.66
CA TYR A 193 6.72 4.49 1.54
C TYR A 193 5.30 4.98 1.32
N ALA A 194 5.14 6.31 1.17
CA ALA A 194 3.82 6.91 1.10
C ALA A 194 3.21 6.78 -0.29
N VAL A 195 1.97 6.31 -0.33
CA VAL A 195 1.18 6.25 -1.56
C VAL A 195 0.59 7.62 -1.92
N GLY A 196 0.16 7.79 -3.15
CA GLY A 196 -0.59 8.97 -3.58
C GLY A 196 0.23 10.10 -4.21
N GLY A 197 1.54 9.97 -4.35
CA GLY A 197 2.40 10.83 -5.17
C GLY A 197 2.20 10.61 -6.68
N ILE A 198 3.27 10.68 -7.46
CA ILE A 198 3.25 10.41 -8.91
C ILE A 198 2.84 8.95 -9.19
N ASN A 199 3.15 8.01 -8.28
CA ASN A 199 2.76 6.61 -8.35
C ASN A 199 1.30 6.29 -7.97
N ALA A 200 0.43 7.29 -7.78
CA ALA A 200 -0.99 7.11 -7.45
C ALA A 200 -1.80 6.32 -8.50
N THR A 201 -1.22 6.08 -9.67
CA THR A 201 -1.85 5.32 -10.75
C THR A 201 -1.75 3.81 -10.58
N ASN A 202 -0.93 3.33 -9.65
CA ASN A 202 -0.79 1.90 -9.35
C ASN A 202 -1.86 1.46 -8.35
N ALA A 203 -2.35 0.24 -8.53
CA ALA A 203 -3.22 -0.43 -7.57
C ALA A 203 -2.40 -1.30 -6.61
N TYR A 204 -2.90 -1.52 -5.39
CA TYR A 204 -2.22 -2.27 -4.34
C TYR A 204 -3.16 -3.30 -3.71
N ASP A 205 -2.62 -4.44 -3.30
CA ASP A 205 -3.24 -5.37 -2.37
C ASP A 205 -2.82 -4.99 -0.94
N PHE A 206 -3.70 -4.32 -0.19
CA PHE A 206 -3.41 -3.85 1.16
C PHE A 206 -3.35 -4.98 2.19
N GLN A 207 -4.09 -6.07 1.97
CA GLN A 207 -3.98 -7.29 2.79
C GLN A 207 -2.58 -7.91 2.65
N ALA A 208 -2.05 -7.94 1.43
CA ALA A 208 -0.70 -8.43 1.18
C ALA A 208 0.34 -7.50 1.80
N LEU A 209 0.23 -6.18 1.62
CA LEU A 209 1.17 -5.19 2.18
C LEU A 209 1.31 -5.30 3.71
N ALA A 210 0.21 -5.58 4.40
CA ALA A 210 0.18 -5.71 5.85
C ALA A 210 0.69 -7.09 6.36
N SER A 211 0.82 -8.08 5.47
CA SER A 211 1.18 -9.45 5.86
C SER A 211 2.67 -9.58 6.19
N PRO A 212 3.05 -10.31 7.27
CA PRO A 212 4.46 -10.57 7.57
C PRO A 212 5.21 -11.20 6.39
N GLY A 213 6.44 -10.76 6.11
CA GLY A 213 7.31 -11.35 5.09
C GLY A 213 6.86 -11.13 3.64
N VAL A 214 5.97 -10.18 3.36
CA VAL A 214 5.59 -9.79 2.00
C VAL A 214 6.75 -9.10 1.29
N GLN A 215 6.84 -9.27 -0.04
CA GLN A 215 7.68 -8.46 -0.91
C GLN A 215 6.81 -7.46 -1.66
N LEU A 216 7.27 -6.22 -1.85
CA LEU A 216 6.49 -5.17 -2.52
C LEU A 216 5.96 -5.61 -3.90
N LYS A 217 6.75 -6.40 -4.64
CA LYS A 217 6.36 -6.95 -5.95
C LYS A 217 5.15 -7.91 -5.91
N GLU A 218 4.75 -8.39 -4.73
CA GLU A 218 3.56 -9.22 -4.53
C GLU A 218 2.30 -8.37 -4.31
N ALA A 219 2.49 -7.16 -3.78
CA ALA A 219 1.40 -6.29 -3.35
C ALA A 219 1.07 -5.19 -4.36
N VAL A 220 1.98 -4.83 -5.27
CA VAL A 220 1.68 -3.90 -6.37
C VAL A 220 1.03 -4.67 -7.50
N LEU A 221 -0.18 -4.25 -7.88
CA LEU A 221 -1.00 -4.95 -8.86
C LEU A 221 -0.76 -4.41 -10.27
N PRO A 222 -0.21 -5.21 -11.20
CA PRO A 222 -0.01 -4.80 -12.59
C PRO A 222 -1.33 -4.61 -13.32
N ALA A 223 -1.31 -3.78 -14.37
CA ALA A 223 -2.43 -3.56 -15.26
C ALA A 223 -2.06 -3.83 -16.72
N PRO A 224 -3.03 -4.12 -17.59
CA PRO A 224 -2.81 -4.26 -19.04
C PRO A 224 -2.42 -2.90 -19.65
N ILE A 225 -1.15 -2.79 -20.07
CA ILE A 225 -0.55 -1.54 -20.54
C ILE A 225 0.27 -1.80 -21.81
N ILE A 226 0.26 -0.85 -22.74
CA ILE A 226 1.30 -0.67 -23.74
C ILE A 226 2.16 0.52 -23.34
N SER A 227 3.47 0.36 -23.27
CA SER A 227 4.42 1.45 -22.99
C SER A 227 5.51 1.53 -24.04
N VAL A 228 5.99 2.76 -24.28
CA VAL A 228 7.10 3.05 -25.20
C VAL A 228 8.08 3.97 -24.50
N ALA A 229 9.36 3.60 -24.50
CA ALA A 229 10.43 4.39 -23.89
C ALA A 229 11.56 4.61 -24.89
N ALA A 230 12.09 5.83 -24.95
CA ALA A 230 13.18 6.22 -25.85
C ALA A 230 14.16 7.19 -25.18
N GLY A 231 15.47 6.99 -25.44
CA GLY A 231 16.50 7.97 -25.13
C GLY A 231 16.69 8.92 -26.33
N LEU A 232 16.41 10.21 -26.13
CA LEU A 232 16.47 11.22 -27.20
C LEU A 232 17.86 11.85 -27.38
N GLY A 233 18.80 11.55 -26.48
CA GLY A 233 20.13 12.19 -26.39
C GLY A 233 20.14 13.37 -25.42
N TYR A 234 21.32 13.99 -25.22
CA TYR A 234 21.50 15.12 -24.29
C TYR A 234 20.94 14.88 -22.88
N GLY A 235 20.96 13.61 -22.43
CA GLY A 235 20.42 13.21 -21.12
C GLY A 235 18.90 13.11 -21.04
N VAL A 236 18.16 13.27 -22.14
CA VAL A 236 16.70 13.21 -22.17
C VAL A 236 16.22 11.79 -22.47
N ASN A 237 15.34 11.28 -21.59
CA ASN A 237 14.60 10.05 -21.76
C ASN A 237 13.10 10.34 -21.69
N VAL A 238 12.33 9.74 -22.60
CA VAL A 238 10.87 9.89 -22.65
C VAL A 238 10.23 8.52 -22.52
N GLU A 239 9.19 8.42 -21.73
CA GLU A 239 8.36 7.23 -21.64
C GLU A 239 6.88 7.64 -21.69
N ALA A 240 6.10 6.93 -22.51
CA ALA A 240 4.67 7.09 -22.60
C ALA A 240 3.98 5.73 -22.44
N TYR A 241 2.78 5.72 -21.85
CA TYR A 241 1.97 4.52 -21.78
C TYR A 241 0.49 4.80 -22.06
N TYR A 242 -0.21 3.76 -22.49
CA TYR A 242 -1.65 3.69 -22.51
C TYR A 242 -2.09 2.40 -21.78
N GLN A 243 -2.97 2.56 -20.79
CA GLN A 243 -3.55 1.45 -20.03
C GLN A 243 -4.92 1.15 -20.62
N PHE A 244 -5.14 -0.11 -21.04
CA PHE A 244 -6.36 -0.56 -21.71
C PHE A 244 -7.19 -1.56 -20.88
N GLY A 245 -6.82 -1.77 -19.62
CA GLY A 245 -7.60 -2.47 -18.61
C GLY A 245 -7.42 -1.79 -17.26
N TRP A 246 -8.52 -1.49 -16.59
CA TRP A 246 -8.48 -0.89 -15.25
C TRP A 246 -8.38 -2.00 -14.19
N ASN A 247 -7.78 -1.66 -13.03
CA ASN A 247 -7.74 -2.48 -11.83
C ASN A 247 -7.90 -1.61 -10.61
N LYS A 248 -8.55 -2.14 -9.56
CA LYS A 248 -8.73 -1.48 -8.27
C LYS A 248 -7.64 -1.89 -7.29
N SER A 249 -7.38 -1.06 -6.27
CA SER A 249 -6.69 -1.50 -5.06
C SER A 249 -7.63 -2.37 -4.24
N GLU A 250 -7.10 -3.48 -3.74
CA GLU A 250 -7.86 -4.43 -2.94
C GLU A 250 -7.71 -4.08 -1.47
N GLN A 251 -8.84 -3.93 -0.79
CA GLN A 251 -8.90 -3.74 0.65
C GLN A 251 -8.84 -5.10 1.36
N PRO A 252 -8.41 -5.15 2.64
CA PRO A 252 -8.51 -6.38 3.42
C PRO A 252 -9.94 -6.92 3.40
N PRO A 253 -10.14 -8.24 3.20
CA PRO A 253 -11.46 -8.87 3.24
C PRO A 253 -12.17 -8.60 4.57
N VAL A 254 -13.48 -8.41 4.52
CA VAL A 254 -14.30 -8.12 5.69
C VAL A 254 -14.14 -9.22 6.74
N GLY A 255 -13.94 -8.83 7.99
CA GLY A 255 -13.69 -9.76 9.09
C GLY A 255 -12.25 -10.29 9.17
N SER A 256 -11.35 -9.94 8.25
CA SER A 256 -9.93 -10.27 8.38
C SER A 256 -9.24 -9.42 9.45
N TYR A 257 -8.07 -9.86 9.93
CA TYR A 257 -7.30 -9.14 10.95
C TYR A 257 -6.98 -7.69 10.59
N TRP A 258 -6.80 -7.38 9.31
CA TRP A 258 -6.47 -6.04 8.81
C TRP A 258 -7.69 -5.22 8.39
N SER A 259 -8.88 -5.82 8.35
CA SER A 259 -10.12 -5.09 8.13
C SER A 259 -10.45 -4.24 9.37
N THR A 260 -10.73 -2.96 9.16
CA THR A 260 -11.06 -2.01 10.24
C THR A 260 -12.54 -1.62 10.24
N PHE A 261 -13.30 -2.06 9.25
CA PHE A 261 -14.76 -1.88 9.16
C PHE A 261 -15.37 -2.85 8.14
N ASN A 262 -16.69 -3.12 8.28
CA ASN A 262 -17.38 -4.18 7.52
C ASN A 262 -17.92 -3.72 6.16
N VAL A 263 -17.73 -2.47 5.79
CA VAL A 263 -18.41 -1.85 4.63
C VAL A 263 -17.56 -1.77 3.38
N ILE A 264 -16.34 -2.28 3.43
CA ILE A 264 -15.42 -2.28 2.29
C ILE A 264 -14.44 -3.46 2.35
N GLY A 265 -14.11 -4.02 1.22
CA GLY A 265 -13.31 -5.23 1.05
C GLY A 265 -14.16 -6.40 0.56
N GLU A 266 -13.53 -7.50 0.22
CA GLU A 266 -14.21 -8.71 -0.23
C GLU A 266 -15.22 -9.19 0.83
N GLY A 267 -16.46 -9.41 0.42
CA GLY A 267 -17.58 -9.81 1.30
C GLY A 267 -18.40 -8.65 1.88
N MET A 268 -18.16 -7.40 1.48
CA MET A 268 -18.94 -6.24 1.91
C MET A 268 -20.40 -6.27 1.42
N GLU A 269 -20.69 -7.05 0.40
CA GLU A 269 -22.02 -7.22 -0.19
C GLU A 269 -23.00 -7.78 0.83
N GLU A 270 -22.53 -8.63 1.73
CA GLU A 270 -23.30 -9.22 2.82
C GLU A 270 -23.65 -8.22 3.93
N TYR A 271 -22.98 -7.06 3.92
CA TYR A 271 -23.29 -5.90 4.76
C TYR A 271 -24.05 -4.80 4.00
N GLY A 272 -24.61 -5.14 2.84
CA GLY A 272 -25.47 -4.26 2.04
C GLY A 272 -24.71 -3.23 1.19
N TYR A 273 -23.40 -3.35 1.04
CA TYR A 273 -22.58 -2.50 0.20
C TYR A 273 -22.23 -3.23 -1.10
N ASP A 274 -22.17 -2.49 -2.20
CA ASP A 274 -21.82 -3.00 -3.53
C ASP A 274 -20.71 -2.10 -4.10
N ASP A 275 -20.05 -2.50 -5.18
CA ASP A 275 -19.11 -1.65 -5.88
C ASP A 275 -19.44 -1.53 -7.38
N LYS A 276 -18.83 -0.54 -8.01
CA LYS A 276 -18.89 -0.34 -9.44
C LYS A 276 -17.53 0.07 -9.95
N ASP A 277 -16.93 -0.83 -10.71
CA ASP A 277 -15.65 -0.63 -11.35
C ASP A 277 -15.64 0.59 -12.29
N ALA A 278 -14.49 1.25 -12.39
CA ALA A 278 -14.27 2.26 -13.42
C ALA A 278 -14.10 1.59 -14.79
N ARG A 279 -14.27 2.38 -15.85
CA ARG A 279 -14.08 1.88 -17.20
C ARG A 279 -12.61 1.56 -17.51
N ASP A 280 -12.37 0.64 -18.42
CA ASP A 280 -11.03 0.20 -18.80
C ASP A 280 -10.23 1.26 -19.59
N SER A 281 -10.91 2.09 -20.38
CA SER A 281 -10.28 2.99 -21.34
C SER A 281 -10.05 4.41 -20.80
N GLY A 282 -9.16 5.15 -21.45
CA GLY A 282 -8.94 6.57 -21.17
C GLY A 282 -7.78 6.88 -20.21
N GLN A 283 -7.00 5.87 -19.82
CA GLN A 283 -5.87 6.01 -18.92
C GLN A 283 -4.55 6.04 -19.70
N TRP A 284 -3.74 7.05 -19.48
CA TRP A 284 -2.45 7.22 -20.15
C TRP A 284 -1.50 8.09 -19.34
N GLY A 285 -0.22 8.01 -19.64
CA GLY A 285 0.80 8.84 -19.02
C GLY A 285 1.95 9.16 -19.95
N LEU A 286 2.58 10.29 -19.68
CA LEU A 286 3.81 10.77 -20.32
C LEU A 286 4.80 11.19 -19.23
N SER A 287 6.02 10.68 -19.34
CA SER A 287 7.16 11.02 -18.48
C SER A 287 8.29 11.53 -19.35
N VAL A 288 8.90 12.64 -18.95
CA VAL A 288 10.16 13.15 -19.50
C VAL A 288 11.15 13.22 -18.36
N ARG A 289 12.25 12.47 -18.45
CA ARG A 289 13.37 12.53 -17.51
C ARG A 289 14.56 13.17 -18.20
N TRP A 290 15.16 14.15 -17.53
CA TRP A 290 16.27 14.91 -18.06
C TRP A 290 17.42 15.00 -17.06
N GLN A 291 18.58 14.51 -17.43
CA GLN A 291 19.82 14.67 -16.69
C GLN A 291 20.80 15.46 -17.56
N PRO A 292 21.02 16.76 -17.28
CA PRO A 292 22.00 17.57 -18.02
C PRO A 292 23.40 16.95 -17.96
N GLU A 293 24.19 17.06 -19.03
CA GLU A 293 25.52 16.40 -19.15
C GLU A 293 26.52 16.83 -18.06
N ALA A 294 26.40 18.05 -17.56
CA ALA A 294 27.27 18.62 -16.52
C ALA A 294 26.65 18.59 -15.11
N SER A 295 25.53 17.89 -14.92
CA SER A 295 24.78 17.86 -13.65
C SER A 295 24.61 16.44 -13.15
N ASP A 296 24.76 16.27 -11.83
CA ASP A 296 24.39 15.03 -11.16
C ASP A 296 22.89 14.98 -10.78
N VAL A 297 22.15 16.08 -11.07
CA VAL A 297 20.70 16.15 -10.82
C VAL A 297 19.94 15.58 -12.02
N SER A 298 19.03 14.66 -11.74
CA SER A 298 18.04 14.15 -12.69
C SER A 298 16.68 14.77 -12.39
N TYR A 299 16.07 15.40 -13.38
CA TYR A 299 14.73 16.00 -13.29
C TYR A 299 13.69 15.10 -13.96
N GLY A 300 12.49 15.03 -13.39
CA GLY A 300 11.34 14.34 -13.96
C GLY A 300 10.15 15.29 -14.15
N PHE A 301 9.43 15.12 -15.25
CA PHE A 301 8.19 15.84 -15.57
C PHE A 301 7.15 14.82 -16.01
N TYR A 302 5.94 14.90 -15.43
CA TYR A 302 4.92 13.87 -15.58
C TYR A 302 3.56 14.48 -15.84
N VAL A 303 2.82 13.87 -16.76
CA VAL A 303 1.40 14.16 -16.99
C VAL A 303 0.68 12.82 -17.14
N LEU A 304 -0.33 12.59 -16.29
CA LEU A 304 -1.06 11.33 -16.25
C LEU A 304 -2.56 11.58 -16.24
N ARG A 305 -3.31 10.71 -16.93
CA ARG A 305 -4.75 10.59 -16.81
C ARG A 305 -5.06 9.16 -16.38
N TYR A 306 -5.80 9.03 -15.29
CA TYR A 306 -6.11 7.73 -14.69
C TYR A 306 -7.50 7.72 -14.07
N HIS A 307 -7.99 6.56 -13.69
CA HIS A 307 -9.17 6.39 -12.83
C HIS A 307 -8.69 6.01 -11.44
N ASP A 308 -9.34 6.56 -10.41
CA ASP A 308 -8.94 6.33 -9.03
C ASP A 308 -8.88 4.84 -8.72
N LYS A 309 -7.91 4.45 -7.90
CA LYS A 309 -7.68 3.06 -7.46
C LYS A 309 -8.34 2.77 -6.10
N LEU A 310 -8.78 3.82 -5.41
CA LEU A 310 -9.52 3.78 -4.16
C LEU A 310 -10.92 4.36 -4.39
N PRO A 311 -11.96 3.71 -3.85
CA PRO A 311 -13.33 4.11 -4.12
C PRO A 311 -13.82 5.26 -3.25
N GLN A 312 -14.89 5.90 -3.70
CA GLN A 312 -15.69 6.87 -3.00
C GLN A 312 -17.12 6.35 -2.83
N LEU A 313 -17.76 6.70 -1.72
CA LEU A 313 -19.11 6.24 -1.45
C LEU A 313 -20.15 7.03 -2.26
N SER A 314 -21.13 6.33 -2.80
CA SER A 314 -22.30 6.87 -3.48
C SER A 314 -23.56 6.16 -2.99
N TYR A 315 -24.69 6.84 -3.01
CA TYR A 315 -26.00 6.28 -2.66
C TYR A 315 -26.99 6.39 -3.82
N ASN A 316 -27.77 5.35 -4.00
CA ASN A 316 -28.96 5.45 -4.86
C ASN A 316 -29.99 6.34 -4.18
N GLN A 317 -30.41 7.44 -4.83
CA GLN A 317 -31.30 8.43 -4.23
C GLN A 317 -32.74 7.95 -3.98
N SER A 318 -33.14 6.84 -4.62
CA SER A 318 -34.50 6.28 -4.45
C SER A 318 -34.54 5.18 -3.40
N THR A 319 -33.47 4.36 -3.29
CA THR A 319 -33.44 3.19 -2.40
C THR A 319 -32.51 3.39 -1.21
N PHE A 320 -31.68 4.44 -1.23
CA PHE A 320 -30.58 4.67 -0.29
C PHE A 320 -29.56 3.53 -0.20
N ALA A 321 -29.53 2.65 -1.20
CA ALA A 321 -28.52 1.60 -1.26
C ALA A 321 -27.12 2.22 -1.48
N PRO A 322 -26.15 1.91 -0.60
CA PRO A 322 -24.77 2.39 -0.73
C PRO A 322 -24.04 1.64 -1.85
N LYS A 323 -23.13 2.35 -2.52
CA LYS A 323 -22.29 1.78 -3.55
C LYS A 323 -20.93 2.47 -3.59
N TRP A 324 -19.87 1.69 -3.57
CA TRP A 324 -18.52 2.18 -3.81
C TRP A 324 -18.30 2.38 -5.32
N VAL A 325 -17.81 3.55 -5.70
CA VAL A 325 -17.52 3.91 -7.09
C VAL A 325 -16.13 4.50 -7.21
N TYR A 326 -15.49 4.31 -8.35
CA TYR A 326 -14.13 4.79 -8.58
C TYR A 326 -14.18 6.01 -9.50
N PRO A 327 -13.89 7.23 -8.98
CA PRO A 327 -13.90 8.44 -9.78
C PRO A 327 -12.98 8.36 -10.98
N GLU A 328 -13.50 8.72 -12.16
CA GLU A 328 -12.81 8.58 -13.44
C GLU A 328 -12.16 9.87 -13.91
N ASP A 329 -11.26 9.75 -14.91
CA ASP A 329 -10.67 10.88 -15.66
C ASP A 329 -9.87 11.87 -14.80
N ARG A 330 -9.17 11.36 -13.81
CA ARG A 330 -8.31 12.16 -12.96
C ARG A 330 -7.04 12.56 -13.70
N MET A 331 -6.70 13.85 -13.63
CA MET A 331 -5.44 14.37 -14.15
C MET A 331 -4.45 14.54 -13.01
N LEU A 332 -3.20 14.14 -13.25
CA LEU A 332 -2.08 14.39 -12.36
C LEU A 332 -0.95 15.04 -13.15
N TYR A 333 -0.39 16.09 -12.59
CA TYR A 333 0.82 16.75 -13.05
C TYR A 333 1.90 16.58 -11.99
N GLY A 334 3.09 16.12 -12.38
CA GLY A 334 4.17 15.87 -11.46
C GLY A 334 5.48 16.46 -11.91
N ILE A 335 6.30 16.87 -10.96
CA ILE A 335 7.71 17.17 -11.15
C ILE A 335 8.52 16.43 -10.09
N SER A 336 9.71 15.99 -10.45
CA SER A 336 10.64 15.38 -9.51
C SER A 336 12.08 15.81 -9.76
N ALA A 337 12.91 15.65 -8.75
CA ALA A 337 14.35 15.74 -8.87
C ALA A 337 15.01 14.67 -8.00
N ASN A 338 16.10 14.10 -8.50
CA ASN A 338 16.94 13.14 -7.78
C ASN A 338 18.40 13.57 -7.90
N MET A 339 19.11 13.62 -6.76
CA MET A 339 20.47 14.15 -6.72
C MET A 339 21.28 13.54 -5.58
N PRO A 340 22.60 13.37 -5.73
CA PRO A 340 23.49 13.11 -4.62
C PRO A 340 23.76 14.41 -3.85
N ILE A 341 23.70 14.37 -2.52
CA ILE A 341 24.10 15.45 -1.62
C ILE A 341 25.07 14.87 -0.58
N GLY A 342 26.38 15.02 -0.82
CA GLY A 342 27.38 14.30 -0.06
C GLY A 342 27.20 12.78 -0.22
N ASP A 343 27.03 12.07 0.90
CA ASP A 343 26.81 10.63 0.93
C ASP A 343 25.32 10.22 0.86
N TRP A 344 24.42 11.19 0.72
CA TRP A 344 22.98 10.97 0.58
C TRP A 344 22.58 10.90 -0.90
N ALA A 345 21.71 9.95 -1.24
CA ALA A 345 20.87 10.05 -2.43
C ALA A 345 19.53 10.68 -2.01
N VAL A 346 19.25 11.88 -2.52
CA VAL A 346 18.06 12.66 -2.17
C VAL A 346 17.11 12.72 -3.36
N GLY A 347 15.87 12.32 -3.14
CA GLY A 347 14.78 12.46 -4.09
C GLY A 347 13.73 13.45 -3.59
N THR A 348 13.10 14.16 -4.49
CA THR A 348 11.93 14.99 -4.18
C THR A 348 10.94 14.94 -5.32
N GLU A 349 9.66 14.93 -4.98
CA GLU A 349 8.58 15.03 -5.97
C GLU A 349 7.44 15.91 -5.48
N LEU A 350 6.81 16.62 -6.40
CA LEU A 350 5.58 17.36 -6.18
C LEU A 350 4.56 16.90 -7.20
N SER A 351 3.42 16.40 -6.73
CA SER A 351 2.26 16.07 -7.55
C SER A 351 1.13 17.07 -7.33
N TYR A 352 0.45 17.44 -8.41
CA TYR A 352 -0.73 18.29 -8.40
C TYR A 352 -1.90 17.59 -9.09
N ARG A 353 -3.05 17.52 -8.41
CA ARG A 353 -4.32 17.04 -8.95
C ARG A 353 -5.35 18.15 -8.90
N PRO A 354 -5.86 18.61 -10.06
CA PRO A 354 -6.86 19.67 -10.10
C PRO A 354 -8.24 19.23 -9.59
N LYS A 355 -8.49 17.90 -9.62
CA LYS A 355 -9.74 17.26 -9.23
C LYS A 355 -9.44 16.00 -8.44
N GLU A 356 -9.22 16.14 -7.13
CA GLU A 356 -9.13 15.02 -6.19
C GLU A 356 -10.49 14.84 -5.53
N ALA A 357 -10.94 13.60 -5.40
CA ALA A 357 -12.17 13.27 -4.68
C ALA A 357 -11.90 13.29 -3.18
N VAL A 358 -12.59 14.17 -2.46
CA VAL A 358 -12.53 14.29 -1.00
C VAL A 358 -13.83 13.74 -0.43
N PRO A 359 -13.80 12.69 0.42
CA PRO A 359 -15.00 12.05 0.94
C PRO A 359 -15.74 12.94 1.92
N LEU A 360 -17.06 12.79 1.93
CA LEU A 360 -17.97 13.47 2.85
C LEU A 360 -18.65 12.44 3.73
N ASN A 361 -18.95 12.85 4.97
CA ASN A 361 -19.71 12.03 5.91
C ASN A 361 -21.18 11.92 5.44
N PRO A 362 -21.67 10.72 5.12
CA PRO A 362 -23.04 10.56 4.58
C PRO A 362 -24.14 10.62 5.66
N LEU A 363 -23.80 10.43 6.94
CA LEU A 363 -24.79 10.21 8.01
C LEU A 363 -25.73 11.38 8.26
N PRO A 364 -25.29 12.66 8.25
CA PRO A 364 -26.23 13.78 8.42
C PRO A 364 -27.37 13.79 7.41
N GLY A 365 -27.10 13.32 6.18
CA GLY A 365 -28.10 13.24 5.11
C GLY A 365 -29.24 12.26 5.38
N PHE A 366 -29.02 11.21 6.18
CA PHE A 366 -30.07 10.26 6.55
C PHE A 366 -31.15 10.87 7.46
N LEU A 367 -30.82 11.94 8.18
CA LEU A 367 -31.76 12.68 9.02
C LEU A 367 -32.55 13.76 8.23
N GLY A 368 -32.32 13.88 6.93
CA GLY A 368 -32.90 14.91 6.06
C GLY A 368 -33.35 14.40 4.70
N ALA A 369 -32.88 15.03 3.63
CA ALA A 369 -33.28 14.74 2.24
C ALA A 369 -32.68 13.46 1.64
N GLY A 370 -31.89 12.73 2.41
CA GLY A 370 -31.13 11.55 2.00
C GLY A 370 -29.63 11.83 1.95
N PRO A 371 -28.78 10.77 2.08
CA PRO A 371 -27.33 10.92 2.09
C PRO A 371 -26.84 11.51 0.77
N CYS A 372 -26.03 12.55 0.87
CA CYS A 372 -25.40 13.21 -0.26
C CYS A 372 -26.37 13.69 -1.37
N SER A 373 -27.64 14.01 -1.00
CA SER A 373 -28.73 14.33 -1.96
C SER A 373 -28.43 15.56 -2.80
N GLY A 374 -27.75 16.57 -2.25
CA GLY A 374 -27.35 17.78 -2.99
C GLY A 374 -26.38 17.50 -4.17
N ARG A 375 -25.82 16.29 -4.25
CA ARG A 375 -24.88 15.84 -5.28
C ARG A 375 -25.34 14.57 -6.00
N GLY A 376 -26.65 14.29 -5.98
CA GLY A 376 -27.19 13.09 -6.64
C GLY A 376 -26.74 11.76 -6.04
N GLY A 377 -26.32 11.78 -4.76
CA GLY A 377 -25.86 10.62 -4.03
C GLY A 377 -24.34 10.45 -3.97
N GLU A 378 -23.57 11.26 -4.68
CA GLU A 378 -22.12 11.22 -4.61
C GLU A 378 -21.60 11.82 -3.29
N CYS A 379 -21.05 10.97 -2.41
CA CYS A 379 -20.55 11.39 -1.10
C CYS A 379 -19.09 11.84 -1.15
N TRP A 380 -18.74 12.62 -2.14
CA TRP A 380 -17.44 13.30 -2.24
C TRP A 380 -17.56 14.66 -2.91
N LYS A 381 -16.52 15.47 -2.72
CA LYS A 381 -16.34 16.76 -3.38
C LYS A 381 -15.03 16.76 -4.15
N GLU A 382 -15.04 17.21 -5.40
CA GLU A 382 -13.81 17.44 -6.15
C GLU A 382 -13.12 18.72 -5.69
N THR A 383 -11.82 18.64 -5.39
CA THR A 383 -10.99 19.76 -4.97
C THR A 383 -9.57 19.63 -5.50
N LYS A 384 -8.77 20.68 -5.35
CA LYS A 384 -7.36 20.67 -5.73
C LYS A 384 -6.56 19.98 -4.62
N LYS A 385 -5.55 19.15 -5.01
CA LYS A 385 -4.60 18.54 -4.09
C LYS A 385 -3.18 18.74 -4.57
N PHE A 386 -2.30 19.12 -3.65
CA PHE A 386 -0.86 19.04 -3.79
C PHE A 386 -0.33 17.99 -2.81
N GLN A 387 0.62 17.19 -3.25
CA GLN A 387 1.33 16.26 -2.38
C GLN A 387 2.82 16.34 -2.73
N TRP A 388 3.62 16.63 -1.72
CA TRP A 388 5.06 16.77 -1.82
C TRP A 388 5.76 15.70 -1.00
N HIS A 389 6.79 15.10 -1.58
CA HIS A 389 7.64 14.11 -0.94
C HIS A 389 9.09 14.57 -0.97
N LEU A 390 9.79 14.35 0.11
CA LEU A 390 11.24 14.47 0.21
C LEU A 390 11.78 13.14 0.74
N THR A 391 12.62 12.48 -0.06
CA THR A 391 13.19 11.17 0.28
C THR A 391 14.69 11.26 0.43
N GLY A 392 15.24 10.45 1.31
CA GLY A 392 16.68 10.36 1.53
C GLY A 392 17.10 8.90 1.74
N PHE A 393 18.16 8.50 1.05
CA PHE A 393 18.85 7.24 1.25
C PHE A 393 20.29 7.53 1.66
N TYR A 394 20.72 6.96 2.79
CA TYR A 394 22.07 7.05 3.28
C TYR A 394 22.65 5.66 3.50
N SER A 395 23.76 5.35 2.84
CA SER A 395 24.48 4.10 3.02
C SER A 395 25.61 4.29 4.03
N LEU A 396 25.45 3.70 5.22
CA LEU A 396 26.46 3.70 6.26
C LEU A 396 27.55 2.68 5.90
N ASN A 397 28.77 3.15 5.72
CA ASN A 397 29.91 2.31 5.40
C ASN A 397 31.17 2.81 6.13
N ARG A 398 32.27 2.05 6.08
CA ARG A 398 33.49 2.40 6.80
C ARG A 398 34.22 3.64 6.28
N ALA A 399 33.88 4.14 5.09
CA ALA A 399 34.44 5.37 4.53
C ALA A 399 33.78 6.62 5.08
N ASN A 400 32.43 6.57 5.29
CA ASN A 400 31.66 7.74 5.71
C ASN A 400 31.20 7.73 7.19
N SER A 401 31.14 6.55 7.83
CA SER A 401 30.60 6.38 9.19
C SER A 401 31.45 5.42 10.05
N PRO A 402 32.80 5.54 10.07
CA PRO A 402 33.68 4.58 10.74
C PRO A 402 33.41 4.50 12.25
N ASP A 403 33.23 5.62 12.93
CA ASP A 403 33.05 5.67 14.38
C ASP A 403 31.73 5.01 14.81
N PHE A 404 30.67 5.28 14.08
CA PHE A 404 29.36 4.70 14.34
C PHE A 404 29.36 3.17 14.11
N LEU A 405 29.97 2.71 13.03
CA LEU A 405 30.07 1.28 12.73
C LEU A 405 31.01 0.54 13.70
N ASN A 406 32.09 1.20 14.13
CA ASN A 406 32.97 0.62 15.17
C ASN A 406 32.26 0.55 16.52
N PHE A 407 31.49 1.58 16.91
CA PHE A 407 30.69 1.58 18.13
C PHE A 407 29.61 0.48 18.14
N THR A 408 28.90 0.31 17.04
CA THR A 408 27.84 -0.70 16.92
C THR A 408 28.37 -2.10 16.61
N GLY A 409 29.61 -2.22 16.10
CA GLY A 409 30.17 -3.47 15.59
C GLY A 409 29.57 -3.93 14.25
N ALA A 410 28.77 -3.10 13.61
CA ALA A 410 28.15 -3.41 12.32
C ALA A 410 29.16 -3.34 11.16
N SER A 411 28.94 -4.16 10.14
CA SER A 411 29.73 -4.16 8.90
C SER A 411 29.32 -3.01 7.98
N ALA A 412 28.03 -2.70 7.94
CA ALA A 412 27.41 -1.64 7.15
C ALA A 412 26.03 -1.28 7.73
N GLY A 413 25.40 -0.25 7.21
CA GLY A 413 24.03 0.09 7.56
C GLY A 413 23.32 0.88 6.45
N THR A 414 22.02 1.04 6.62
CA THR A 414 21.17 1.80 5.69
C THR A 414 20.19 2.64 6.48
N LEU A 415 20.05 3.90 6.10
CA LEU A 415 19.01 4.79 6.58
C LEU A 415 18.20 5.26 5.39
N LEU A 416 16.89 4.99 5.43
CA LEU A 416 15.89 5.53 4.52
C LEU A 416 14.99 6.49 5.29
N ALA A 417 14.63 7.62 4.69
CA ALA A 417 13.70 8.58 5.27
C ALA A 417 12.81 9.18 4.19
N GLU A 418 11.56 9.46 4.55
CA GLU A 418 10.60 10.14 3.68
C GLU A 418 9.75 11.10 4.50
N LEU A 419 9.69 12.37 4.08
CA LEU A 419 8.77 13.37 4.58
C LEU A 419 7.69 13.62 3.53
N VAL A 420 6.42 13.64 3.96
CA VAL A 420 5.26 13.86 3.09
C VAL A 420 4.44 15.02 3.61
N LEU A 421 4.11 15.96 2.72
CA LEU A 421 3.17 17.04 2.99
C LEU A 421 2.01 16.98 1.99
N VAL A 422 0.78 16.99 2.50
CA VAL A 422 -0.46 16.99 1.71
C VAL A 422 -1.19 18.30 1.94
N LYS A 423 -1.67 18.93 0.86
CA LYS A 423 -2.41 20.20 0.93
C LYS A 423 -3.58 20.21 -0.05
N TYR A 424 -4.76 20.60 0.47
CA TYR A 424 -5.98 20.83 -0.28
C TYR A 424 -6.34 22.33 -0.25
N PRO A 425 -5.87 23.14 -1.21
CA PRO A 425 -6.15 24.57 -1.22
C PRO A 425 -7.63 24.86 -1.39
N GLY A 426 -8.19 25.70 -0.51
CA GLY A 426 -9.61 26.09 -0.56
C GLY A 426 -10.58 25.00 -0.12
N LEU A 427 -10.10 23.98 0.58
CA LEU A 427 -10.98 23.00 1.22
C LEU A 427 -11.75 23.69 2.35
N HIS A 428 -13.08 23.53 2.38
CA HIS A 428 -13.97 23.92 3.46
C HIS A 428 -14.23 22.72 4.36
N ASP A 429 -14.56 22.95 5.63
CA ASP A 429 -14.81 21.88 6.61
C ASP A 429 -16.07 21.07 6.27
N SER A 430 -17.01 21.66 5.52
CA SER A 430 -18.25 21.00 5.08
C SER A 430 -18.71 21.51 3.72
N TYR A 431 -19.52 20.69 3.05
CA TYR A 431 -20.22 21.03 1.81
C TYR A 431 -21.67 20.56 1.92
N ASP A 432 -22.62 21.47 1.64
CA ASP A 432 -24.07 21.21 1.70
C ASP A 432 -24.53 20.61 3.07
N GLY A 433 -23.82 20.97 4.16
CA GLY A 433 -24.09 20.49 5.51
C GLY A 433 -23.44 19.15 5.88
N GLU A 434 -22.69 18.53 4.94
CA GLU A 434 -21.95 17.29 5.19
C GLU A 434 -20.46 17.61 5.40
N LEU A 435 -19.89 17.06 6.47
CA LEU A 435 -18.51 17.28 6.86
C LEU A 435 -17.53 16.48 5.98
N ILE A 436 -16.32 16.98 5.84
CA ILE A 436 -15.22 16.23 5.22
C ILE A 436 -14.88 15.04 6.12
N SER A 437 -14.89 13.83 5.57
CA SER A 437 -14.54 12.60 6.27
C SER A 437 -13.04 12.44 6.47
N ALA A 438 -12.63 11.98 7.64
CA ALA A 438 -11.26 11.55 7.96
C ALA A 438 -11.17 10.04 8.24
N GLY A 439 -12.12 9.26 7.74
CA GLY A 439 -12.23 7.82 7.89
C GLY A 439 -13.67 7.42 8.11
N ALA A 440 -14.06 6.27 7.59
CA ALA A 440 -15.44 5.79 7.70
C ALA A 440 -15.87 5.55 9.16
N ASN A 441 -14.95 5.20 10.04
CA ASN A 441 -15.20 5.00 11.47
C ASN A 441 -15.61 6.29 12.20
N SER A 442 -15.25 7.46 11.67
CA SER A 442 -15.59 8.76 12.28
C SER A 442 -16.99 9.25 11.95
N TRP A 443 -17.71 8.60 11.02
CA TRP A 443 -18.99 9.12 10.52
C TRP A 443 -20.06 9.33 11.59
N VAL A 444 -20.24 8.36 12.49
CA VAL A 444 -21.23 8.45 13.55
C VAL A 444 -20.87 9.51 14.58
N GLU A 445 -19.62 9.55 14.97
CA GLU A 445 -19.15 10.47 16.01
C GLU A 445 -19.22 11.93 15.54
N ASP A 446 -18.80 12.20 14.31
CA ASP A 446 -18.91 13.52 13.71
C ASP A 446 -20.37 14.00 13.57
N ALA A 447 -21.30 13.09 13.30
CA ALA A 447 -22.70 13.44 13.15
C ALA A 447 -23.37 13.79 14.49
N SER A 448 -22.89 13.22 15.61
CA SER A 448 -23.50 13.37 16.94
C SER A 448 -22.89 14.48 17.79
N GLN A 449 -21.73 15.04 17.42
CA GLN A 449 -20.98 16.00 18.24
C GLN A 449 -20.92 17.40 17.64
N LEU A 450 -21.02 18.41 18.52
CA LEU A 450 -20.83 19.82 18.18
C LEU A 450 -19.81 20.44 19.17
N PRO A 451 -18.60 20.85 18.71
CA PRO A 451 -18.09 20.73 17.33
C PRO A 451 -17.69 19.29 16.96
N PRO A 452 -17.73 18.92 15.67
CA PRO A 452 -17.27 17.62 15.17
C PRO A 452 -15.81 17.38 15.53
N ARG A 453 -15.44 16.11 15.87
CA ARG A 453 -14.10 15.79 16.38
C ARG A 453 -13.17 15.14 15.38
N ALA A 454 -13.69 14.56 14.30
CA ALA A 454 -12.95 13.69 13.39
C ALA A 454 -13.17 14.01 11.92
N HIS A 455 -13.11 15.26 11.54
CA HIS A 455 -13.19 15.70 10.15
C HIS A 455 -11.82 15.80 9.48
N GLY A 456 -11.79 15.73 8.15
CA GLY A 456 -10.59 15.92 7.34
C GLY A 456 -10.17 17.39 7.26
N ASP A 457 -8.87 17.63 7.31
CA ASP A 457 -8.26 18.97 7.31
C ASP A 457 -7.67 19.33 5.94
N ALA A 458 -7.55 20.63 5.66
CA ALA A 458 -6.94 21.13 4.43
C ALA A 458 -5.44 20.83 4.29
N SER A 459 -4.78 20.36 5.34
CA SER A 459 -3.38 19.95 5.30
C SER A 459 -3.09 18.86 6.31
N SER A 460 -2.26 17.92 5.93
CA SER A 460 -1.74 16.85 6.77
C SER A 460 -0.31 16.50 6.36
N SER A 461 0.43 15.83 7.23
CA SER A 461 1.81 15.46 6.96
C SER A 461 2.24 14.23 7.75
N GLY A 462 3.30 13.59 7.28
CA GLY A 462 3.89 12.45 7.95
C GLY A 462 5.36 12.26 7.61
N ILE A 463 6.05 11.55 8.48
CA ILE A 463 7.43 11.14 8.30
C ILE A 463 7.53 9.62 8.43
N HIS A 464 8.37 9.02 7.59
CA HIS A 464 8.73 7.61 7.63
C HIS A 464 10.24 7.51 7.70
N PHE A 465 10.77 6.57 8.45
CA PHE A 465 12.18 6.21 8.37
C PHE A 465 12.39 4.71 8.61
N ASP A 466 13.44 4.18 8.03
CA ASP A 466 13.91 2.81 8.23
C ASP A 466 15.42 2.85 8.46
N LEU A 467 15.88 2.38 9.60
CA LEU A 467 17.28 2.23 9.93
C LEU A 467 17.59 0.75 10.13
N SER A 468 18.58 0.26 9.41
CA SER A 468 19.07 -1.11 9.59
C SER A 468 20.59 -1.20 9.60
N LEU A 469 21.11 -2.15 10.37
CA LEU A 469 22.54 -2.41 10.52
C LEU A 469 22.85 -3.85 10.14
N ALA A 470 23.78 -4.06 9.22
CA ALA A 470 24.17 -5.37 8.74
C ALA A 470 25.39 -5.90 9.52
N TYR A 471 25.32 -7.13 9.97
CA TYR A 471 26.38 -7.88 10.64
C TYR A 471 26.74 -9.10 9.79
N ASP A 472 27.70 -8.92 8.89
CA ASP A 472 28.12 -9.96 7.96
C ASP A 472 29.02 -10.97 8.64
N ASN A 473 28.57 -12.23 8.75
CA ASN A 473 29.34 -13.36 9.28
C ASN A 473 29.92 -13.14 10.70
N THR A 474 29.42 -12.14 11.43
CA THR A 474 29.96 -11.76 12.76
C THR A 474 29.11 -12.31 13.90
N LEU A 475 27.78 -12.16 13.86
CA LEU A 475 26.88 -12.66 14.90
C LEU A 475 26.59 -14.16 14.74
N ILE A 476 26.37 -14.62 13.51
CA ILE A 476 26.13 -16.01 13.16
C ILE A 476 27.00 -16.37 11.96
N PRO A 477 27.94 -17.35 12.09
CA PRO A 477 28.80 -17.75 10.97
C PRO A 477 27.99 -18.19 9.75
N GLY A 478 28.34 -17.61 8.58
CA GLY A 478 27.67 -17.89 7.31
C GLY A 478 26.33 -17.16 7.09
N TRP A 479 25.95 -16.25 8.01
CA TRP A 479 24.74 -15.43 7.89
C TRP A 479 25.06 -13.95 7.97
N THR A 480 24.31 -13.14 7.20
CA THR A 480 24.17 -11.72 7.45
C THR A 480 22.95 -11.51 8.34
N VAL A 481 23.15 -10.94 9.51
CA VAL A 481 22.08 -10.59 10.46
C VAL A 481 21.85 -9.10 10.38
N THR A 482 20.61 -8.67 10.11
CA THR A 482 20.27 -7.26 9.90
C THR A 482 19.11 -6.86 10.82
N PRO A 483 19.38 -6.46 12.09
CA PRO A 483 18.40 -5.77 12.90
C PRO A 483 18.06 -4.41 12.30
N GLY A 484 16.81 -3.99 12.45
CA GLY A 484 16.33 -2.70 11.97
C GLY A 484 15.07 -2.25 12.66
N ILE A 485 14.75 -0.99 12.44
CA ILE A 485 13.53 -0.34 12.89
C ILE A 485 12.94 0.47 11.73
N TYR A 486 11.70 0.16 11.38
CA TYR A 486 10.86 1.07 10.61
C TYR A 486 9.95 1.84 11.56
N TYR A 487 9.79 3.14 11.33
CA TYR A 487 8.91 4.01 12.11
C TYR A 487 8.20 5.00 11.19
N GLN A 488 6.92 5.17 11.45
CA GLN A 488 6.07 6.14 10.79
C GLN A 488 5.38 6.99 11.84
N GLN A 489 5.29 8.31 11.60
CA GLN A 489 4.60 9.26 12.46
C GLN A 489 3.83 10.28 11.63
N SER A 490 2.57 10.49 11.95
CA SER A 490 1.82 11.66 11.50
C SER A 490 2.34 12.93 12.20
N LEU A 491 2.50 14.01 11.45
CA LEU A 491 3.06 15.27 11.95
C LEU A 491 1.97 16.34 12.03
N GLY A 492 1.95 17.10 13.14
CA GLY A 492 0.95 18.15 13.36
C GLY A 492 -0.44 17.60 13.66
N ASN A 493 -1.45 18.47 13.57
CA ASN A 493 -2.82 18.18 14.00
C ASN A 493 -3.79 17.94 12.84
N GLY A 494 -3.31 17.85 11.59
CA GLY A 494 -4.17 17.69 10.42
C GLY A 494 -4.46 16.24 10.10
N ARG A 495 -5.71 15.94 9.78
CA ARG A 495 -6.18 14.64 9.27
C ARG A 495 -6.32 14.66 7.76
N THR A 496 -5.76 13.70 7.07
CA THR A 496 -5.95 13.58 5.62
C THR A 496 -7.43 13.30 5.30
N PRO A 497 -8.11 14.09 4.47
CA PRO A 497 -9.42 13.75 3.94
C PRO A 497 -9.37 12.44 3.18
N SER A 498 -9.95 11.39 3.75
CA SER A 498 -9.90 10.04 3.18
C SER A 498 -10.98 9.17 3.82
N ASN A 499 -11.48 8.17 3.12
CA ASN A 499 -12.21 7.05 3.74
C ASN A 499 -11.26 6.08 4.45
N TYR A 500 -9.96 6.23 4.24
CA TYR A 500 -8.87 5.43 4.83
C TYR A 500 -7.95 6.39 5.58
N ALA A 501 -7.83 6.25 6.87
CA ALA A 501 -7.00 7.10 7.72
C ALA A 501 -5.51 7.02 7.29
N THR A 502 -5.01 8.00 6.51
CA THR A 502 -3.62 8.01 6.00
C THR A 502 -2.68 8.72 6.95
N TYR A 503 -2.88 10.03 7.17
CA TYR A 503 -2.22 10.81 8.22
C TYR A 503 -3.30 11.42 9.08
N THR A 504 -3.28 11.08 10.36
CA THR A 504 -4.27 11.45 11.36
C THR A 504 -3.57 11.98 12.59
N ARG A 505 -4.29 12.50 13.58
CA ARG A 505 -3.67 13.15 14.73
C ARG A 505 -2.92 12.13 15.57
N ASP A 506 -1.66 12.42 15.82
CA ASP A 506 -0.78 11.68 16.74
C ASP A 506 -0.61 10.19 16.41
N ALA A 507 -1.02 9.75 15.21
CA ALA A 507 -0.88 8.36 14.79
C ALA A 507 0.56 8.00 14.47
N SER A 508 1.03 6.89 15.01
CA SER A 508 2.33 6.32 14.66
C SER A 508 2.28 4.79 14.59
N ALA A 509 3.22 4.24 13.83
CA ALA A 509 3.44 2.81 13.75
C ALA A 509 4.94 2.51 13.74
N MET A 510 5.32 1.39 14.36
CA MET A 510 6.71 0.95 14.45
C MET A 510 6.79 -0.54 14.11
N ASP A 511 7.78 -0.94 13.34
CA ASP A 511 8.14 -2.33 13.10
C ASP A 511 9.60 -2.55 13.51
N LEU A 512 9.82 -3.25 14.61
CA LEU A 512 11.14 -3.72 15.02
C LEU A 512 11.39 -5.06 14.37
N TYR A 513 12.47 -5.20 13.61
CA TYR A 513 12.73 -6.43 12.89
C TYR A 513 14.19 -6.90 12.94
N VAL A 514 14.36 -8.18 12.72
CA VAL A 514 15.67 -8.78 12.44
C VAL A 514 15.54 -9.66 11.20
N ASN A 515 16.31 -9.34 10.18
CA ASN A 515 16.44 -10.19 9.00
C ASN A 515 17.71 -11.02 9.09
N PHE A 516 17.62 -12.30 8.74
CA PHE A 516 18.73 -13.21 8.60
C PHE A 516 18.80 -13.67 7.15
N ALA A 517 19.92 -13.46 6.50
CA ALA A 517 20.16 -13.88 5.12
C ALA A 517 21.36 -14.81 5.04
N ARG A 518 21.23 -15.94 4.37
CA ARG A 518 22.33 -16.90 4.15
C ARG A 518 22.64 -17.04 2.67
N ASN A 519 23.87 -16.70 2.30
CA ASN A 519 24.41 -16.85 0.96
C ASN A 519 25.72 -17.68 0.99
N PRO A 520 25.94 -18.65 0.09
CA PRO A 520 24.94 -19.22 -0.80
C PRO A 520 23.94 -20.09 -0.02
N GLY A 521 22.78 -20.30 -0.57
CA GLY A 521 21.70 -21.08 0.08
C GLY A 521 20.36 -20.36 -0.01
N ASN A 522 20.39 -19.04 -0.28
CA ASN A 522 19.23 -18.19 -0.58
C ASN A 522 18.11 -18.29 0.45
N TRP A 523 18.46 -18.52 1.72
CA TRP A 523 17.53 -18.50 2.83
C TRP A 523 17.39 -17.10 3.38
N GLN A 524 16.15 -16.71 3.66
CA GLN A 524 15.81 -15.49 4.39
C GLN A 524 14.87 -15.86 5.53
N VAL A 525 15.15 -15.30 6.71
CA VAL A 525 14.27 -15.38 7.86
C VAL A 525 14.05 -13.97 8.38
N ARG A 526 12.80 -13.56 8.60
CA ARG A 526 12.44 -12.29 9.22
C ARG A 526 11.65 -12.58 10.49
N LEU A 527 12.09 -12.00 11.58
CA LEU A 527 11.32 -11.87 12.82
C LEU A 527 11.00 -10.39 13.01
N ASN A 528 9.75 -10.07 13.34
CA ASN A 528 9.36 -8.68 13.60
C ASN A 528 8.32 -8.56 14.73
N TYR A 529 8.31 -7.38 15.34
CA TYR A 529 7.25 -6.91 16.24
C TYR A 529 6.74 -5.57 15.73
N ALA A 530 5.48 -5.56 15.33
CA ALA A 530 4.79 -4.35 14.91
C ALA A 530 3.94 -3.79 16.05
N LYS A 531 4.03 -2.48 16.25
CA LYS A 531 3.31 -1.74 17.27
C LYS A 531 2.66 -0.51 16.67
N PHE A 532 1.41 -0.26 17.07
CA PHE A 532 0.65 0.93 16.74
C PHE A 532 0.37 1.72 18.03
N ASN A 533 0.49 3.04 17.99
CA ASN A 533 0.15 3.88 19.15
C ASN A 533 -1.37 4.12 19.22
N ASP A 534 -1.83 4.81 20.27
CA ASP A 534 -3.26 5.06 20.51
C ASP A 534 -3.86 6.16 19.60
N GLY A 535 -3.04 7.02 18.95
CA GLY A 535 -3.52 8.23 18.28
C GLY A 535 -4.09 9.25 19.27
N ASP A 536 -4.68 10.34 18.78
CA ASP A 536 -5.42 11.32 19.61
C ASP A 536 -6.82 10.77 20.01
N THR A 537 -7.44 10.03 19.09
CA THR A 537 -8.76 9.39 19.28
C THR A 537 -8.76 7.98 18.68
N SER A 538 -9.83 7.19 18.94
CA SER A 538 -9.96 5.84 18.39
C SER A 538 -9.94 5.78 16.86
N TYR A 539 -10.43 6.80 16.19
CA TYR A 539 -10.43 6.88 14.72
C TYR A 539 -9.15 7.48 14.14
N ASP A 540 -8.24 8.01 14.94
CA ASP A 540 -6.94 8.45 14.47
C ASP A 540 -5.97 7.28 14.27
N GLN A 541 -6.15 6.18 15.03
CA GLN A 541 -5.35 4.97 14.86
C GLN A 541 -6.23 3.72 14.97
N LEU A 542 -6.77 3.29 13.83
CA LEU A 542 -7.70 2.16 13.75
C LEU A 542 -7.05 0.81 14.07
N LEU A 543 -5.72 0.72 13.96
CA LEU A 543 -4.95 -0.49 14.24
C LEU A 543 -4.29 -0.48 15.62
N ARG A 544 -4.63 0.47 16.50
CA ARG A 544 -3.95 0.71 17.79
C ARG A 544 -3.96 -0.46 18.76
N ASP A 545 -4.85 -1.42 18.57
CA ASP A 545 -4.96 -2.64 19.35
C ASP A 545 -4.54 -3.91 18.57
N ARG A 546 -3.91 -3.74 17.40
CA ARG A 546 -3.48 -4.84 16.51
C ARG A 546 -1.97 -5.03 16.47
N ASP A 547 -1.31 -4.81 17.61
CA ASP A 547 0.10 -5.15 17.76
C ASP A 547 0.32 -6.65 17.53
N TYR A 548 1.41 -6.99 16.82
CA TYR A 548 1.68 -8.40 16.53
C TYR A 548 3.17 -8.74 16.48
N VAL A 549 3.46 -10.02 16.65
CA VAL A 549 4.75 -10.63 16.32
C VAL A 549 4.59 -11.46 15.05
N GLY A 550 5.50 -11.25 14.11
CA GLY A 550 5.56 -11.98 12.85
C GLY A 550 6.85 -12.78 12.68
N LEU A 551 6.73 -13.95 12.06
CA LEU A 551 7.86 -14.77 11.61
C LEU A 551 7.63 -15.17 10.17
N ALA A 552 8.63 -14.94 9.31
CA ALA A 552 8.61 -15.39 7.93
C ALA A 552 9.93 -16.06 7.56
N ILE A 553 9.86 -17.16 6.83
CA ILE A 553 11.01 -17.90 6.32
C ILE A 553 10.79 -18.09 4.82
N SER A 554 11.79 -17.79 4.02
CA SER A 554 11.72 -18.04 2.58
C SER A 554 13.03 -18.57 2.01
N ARG A 555 12.92 -19.26 0.89
CA ARG A 555 14.04 -19.73 0.10
C ARG A 555 13.80 -19.46 -1.37
N SER A 556 14.78 -18.85 -2.00
CA SER A 556 14.79 -18.67 -3.45
C SER A 556 15.62 -19.77 -4.13
N MET A 557 15.13 -20.25 -5.25
CA MET A 557 15.70 -21.38 -6.00
C MET A 557 15.77 -21.03 -7.48
#